data_3c4417a1d997ce0410ae525addde3a1a
#
_entry.id   3c4417a1d997ce0410ae525addde3a1a
#
_cell.length_a   1.000
_cell.length_b   1.000
_cell.length_c   1.000
_cell.angle_alpha   90.00
_cell.angle_beta   90.00
_cell.angle_gamma   90.00
#
_symmetry.space_group_name_H-M   'P 1'
#
loop_
_entity.id
_entity.type
_entity.pdbx_description
1 polymer ?
#
loop_
_entity_poly.entity_id
_entity_poly.type
_entity_poly.pdbx_seq_one_letter_code
_entity_poly.pdbx_strand_id
1 'polypeptide(L)'
;MIARHRDLVGLYICGGGMEGVIAAAREEARARLAIVCNELTAKSRAGLIDGVLTAVIHTPTALMAERALEAMNQAIEAGSKATATQIVVPFDLFLPTNI
;
A
#
# COMPACT_ATOMS: atom_id res chain seq x y z
N MET A 1 -19.03 -7.09 -5.81
CA MET A 1 -18.97 -6.32 -4.56
C MET A 1 -19.41 -4.87 -4.75
N ILE A 2 -18.75 -4.12 -5.59
CA ILE A 2 -19.08 -2.68 -5.81
C ILE A 2 -20.52 -2.50 -6.27
N ALA A 3 -20.98 -3.32 -7.20
CA ALA A 3 -22.34 -3.25 -7.73
C ALA A 3 -23.43 -3.59 -6.69
N ARG A 4 -23.11 -4.40 -5.69
CA ARG A 4 -24.04 -4.81 -4.62
C ARG A 4 -24.21 -3.76 -3.53
N HIS A 5 -23.22 -2.88 -3.38
CA HIS A 5 -23.20 -1.90 -2.31
C HIS A 5 -23.23 -0.50 -2.92
N ARG A 6 -24.44 -0.06 -3.27
CA ARG A 6 -24.62 1.26 -3.90
C ARG A 6 -24.32 2.43 -2.99
N ASP A 7 -24.37 2.20 -1.69
CA ASP A 7 -24.03 3.19 -0.66
C ASP A 7 -22.53 3.22 -0.32
N LEU A 8 -21.74 2.39 -0.98
CA LEU A 8 -20.29 2.33 -0.78
C LEU A 8 -19.65 3.64 -1.21
N VAL A 9 -18.87 4.24 -0.34
CA VAL A 9 -18.18 5.51 -0.60
C VAL A 9 -16.67 5.34 -0.71
N GLY A 10 -16.12 4.25 -0.21
CA GLY A 10 -14.69 3.99 -0.25
C GLY A 10 -14.33 2.54 -0.05
N LEU A 11 -13.13 2.21 -0.48
CA LEU A 11 -12.51 0.90 -0.34
C LEU A 11 -11.06 1.05 0.09
N TYR A 12 -10.63 0.18 0.97
CA TYR A 12 -9.21 0.02 1.26
C TYR A 12 -8.80 -1.40 0.90
N ILE A 13 -7.80 -1.53 0.04
CA ILE A 13 -7.28 -2.82 -0.43
C ILE A 13 -6.05 -3.17 0.38
N CYS A 14 -6.19 -4.10 1.31
CA CYS A 14 -5.14 -4.44 2.28
C CYS A 14 -3.99 -5.26 1.70
N GLY A 15 -4.22 -5.99 0.63
CA GLY A 15 -3.21 -6.93 0.11
C GLY A 15 -3.40 -7.19 -1.36
N GLY A 16 -3.44 -8.46 -1.76
CA GLY A 16 -3.64 -8.84 -3.16
C GLY A 16 -5.00 -8.47 -3.70
N GLY A 17 -5.17 -8.59 -5.00
CA GLY A 17 -6.45 -8.31 -5.68
C GLY A 17 -6.62 -6.87 -6.14
N MET A 18 -5.61 -6.03 -5.97
CA MET A 18 -5.66 -4.63 -6.39
C MET A 18 -6.03 -4.47 -7.88
N GLU A 19 -5.42 -5.27 -8.74
CA GLU A 19 -5.69 -5.17 -10.18
C GLU A 19 -7.15 -5.48 -10.52
N GLY A 20 -7.72 -6.47 -9.83
CA GLY A 20 -9.14 -6.81 -10.00
C GLY A 20 -10.06 -5.71 -9.52
N VAL A 21 -9.76 -5.06 -8.41
CA VAL A 21 -10.54 -3.94 -7.90
C VAL A 21 -10.48 -2.74 -8.83
N ILE A 22 -9.29 -2.43 -9.34
CA ILE A 22 -9.12 -1.34 -10.32
C ILE A 22 -9.95 -1.61 -11.56
N ALA A 23 -9.89 -2.82 -12.10
CA ALA A 23 -10.69 -3.20 -13.27
C ALA A 23 -12.19 -3.08 -13.00
N ALA A 24 -12.65 -3.58 -11.85
CA ALA A 24 -14.06 -3.49 -11.46
C ALA A 24 -14.52 -2.04 -11.29
N ALA A 25 -13.67 -1.19 -10.70
CA ALA A 25 -13.99 0.22 -10.52
C ALA A 25 -14.11 0.96 -11.86
N ARG A 26 -13.26 0.60 -12.84
CA ARG A 26 -13.35 1.17 -14.19
C ARG A 26 -14.65 0.77 -14.87
N GLU A 27 -15.09 -0.48 -14.72
CA GLU A 27 -16.33 -0.98 -15.32
C GLU A 27 -17.57 -0.32 -14.72
N GLU A 28 -17.59 -0.12 -13.40
CA GLU A 28 -18.73 0.47 -12.71
C GLU A 28 -18.90 1.96 -13.00
N ALA A 29 -17.84 2.63 -13.45
CA ALA A 29 -17.86 4.05 -13.79
C ALA A 29 -18.45 4.94 -12.69
N ARG A 30 -18.29 4.55 -11.42
CA ARG A 30 -18.73 5.36 -10.28
C ARG A 30 -17.83 6.57 -10.11
N ALA A 31 -18.42 7.73 -10.14
CA ALA A 31 -17.68 8.98 -10.20
C ALA A 31 -16.95 9.36 -8.91
N ARG A 32 -17.21 8.75 -7.75
CA ARG A 32 -16.65 9.24 -6.47
C ARG A 32 -16.34 8.16 -5.45
N LEU A 33 -15.93 7.01 -5.91
CA LEU A 33 -15.48 5.97 -5.00
C LEU A 33 -14.04 6.25 -4.61
N ALA A 34 -13.79 6.49 -3.33
CA ALA A 34 -12.43 6.66 -2.82
C ALA A 34 -11.80 5.27 -2.67
N ILE A 35 -10.67 5.05 -3.32
CA ILE A 35 -9.97 3.76 -3.27
C ILE A 35 -8.53 4.01 -2.85
N VAL A 36 -8.13 3.36 -1.76
CA VAL A 36 -6.76 3.39 -1.24
C VAL A 36 -6.21 1.98 -1.26
N CYS A 37 -5.00 1.82 -1.72
CA CYS A 37 -4.34 0.52 -1.72
C CYS A 37 -2.91 0.63 -1.20
N ASN A 38 -2.31 -0.50 -0.94
CA ASN A 38 -0.90 -0.59 -0.58
C ASN A 38 -0.09 -0.92 -1.83
N GLU A 39 1.13 -0.45 -1.84
CA GLU A 39 2.18 -0.72 -2.82
C GLU A 39 1.99 -0.03 -4.17
N LEU A 40 3.06 0.66 -4.54
CA LEU A 40 3.13 1.32 -5.84
C LEU A 40 3.67 0.32 -6.88
N THR A 41 2.81 -0.05 -7.80
CA THR A 41 3.13 -0.90 -8.94
C THR A 41 2.79 -0.16 -10.22
N ALA A 42 3.12 -0.74 -11.37
CA ALA A 42 2.71 -0.15 -12.65
C ALA A 42 1.19 0.02 -12.73
N LYS A 43 0.44 -0.92 -12.19
CA LYS A 43 -1.03 -0.89 -12.21
C LYS A 43 -1.60 0.15 -11.26
N SER A 44 -1.09 0.24 -10.03
CA SER A 44 -1.57 1.24 -9.08
C SER A 44 -1.15 2.65 -9.50
N ARG A 45 0.04 2.80 -10.07
CA ARG A 45 0.47 4.08 -10.61
C ARG A 45 -0.47 4.55 -11.73
N ALA A 46 -0.79 3.66 -12.66
CA ALA A 46 -1.75 3.97 -13.71
C ALA A 46 -3.12 4.32 -13.13
N GLY A 47 -3.57 3.59 -12.11
CA GLY A 47 -4.83 3.87 -11.42
C GLY A 47 -4.87 5.25 -10.77
N LEU A 48 -3.76 5.71 -10.20
CA LEU A 48 -3.64 7.08 -9.67
C LEU A 48 -3.74 8.12 -10.79
N ILE A 49 -2.99 7.92 -11.87
CA ILE A 49 -2.96 8.84 -13.00
C ILE A 49 -4.34 8.97 -13.63
N ASP A 50 -5.04 7.85 -13.76
CA ASP A 50 -6.37 7.81 -14.38
C ASP A 50 -7.51 8.25 -13.46
N GLY A 51 -7.20 8.51 -12.18
CA GLY A 51 -8.20 8.93 -11.22
C GLY A 51 -9.06 7.81 -10.64
N VAL A 52 -8.73 6.55 -10.91
CA VAL A 52 -9.43 5.40 -10.31
C VAL A 52 -9.04 5.23 -8.85
N LEU A 53 -7.76 5.38 -8.55
CA LEU A 53 -7.26 5.32 -7.17
C LEU A 53 -7.13 6.72 -6.61
N THR A 54 -7.44 6.85 -5.33
CA THR A 54 -7.32 8.11 -4.58
C THR A 54 -5.93 8.29 -4.00
N ALA A 55 -5.37 7.22 -3.44
CA ALA A 55 -4.06 7.23 -2.80
C ALA A 55 -3.45 5.84 -2.79
N VAL A 56 -2.14 5.79 -2.75
CA VAL A 56 -1.37 4.55 -2.60
C VAL A 56 -0.39 4.73 -1.44
N ILE A 57 -0.43 3.81 -0.49
CA ILE A 57 0.52 3.74 0.61
C ILE A 57 1.63 2.78 0.20
N HIS A 58 2.86 3.26 0.18
CA HIS A 58 3.99 2.46 -0.30
C HIS A 58 5.01 2.25 0.81
N THR A 59 5.44 1.01 0.96
CA THR A 59 6.49 0.65 1.90
C THR A 59 7.85 0.88 1.25
N PRO A 60 8.76 1.66 1.87
CA PRO A 60 10.11 1.85 1.33
C PRO A 60 10.94 0.58 1.55
N THR A 61 10.88 -0.33 0.61
CA THR A 61 11.44 -1.67 0.76
C THR A 61 12.96 -1.68 0.95
N ALA A 62 13.67 -0.77 0.30
CA ALA A 62 15.13 -0.66 0.46
C ALA A 62 15.50 -0.29 1.90
N LEU A 63 14.85 0.74 2.45
CA LEU A 63 15.07 1.16 3.83
C LEU A 63 14.67 0.06 4.81
N MET A 64 13.57 -0.61 4.54
CA MET A 64 13.08 -1.70 5.37
C MET A 64 14.08 -2.86 5.40
N ALA A 65 14.66 -3.20 4.26
CA ALA A 65 15.69 -4.23 4.16
C ALA A 65 16.94 -3.85 4.95
N GLU A 66 17.40 -2.60 4.84
CA GLU A 66 18.53 -2.10 5.61
C GLU A 66 18.30 -2.22 7.12
N ARG A 67 17.14 -1.77 7.58
CA ARG A 67 16.79 -1.83 9.00
C ARG A 67 16.68 -3.27 9.50
N ALA A 68 16.15 -4.18 8.68
CA ALA A 68 16.05 -5.58 9.02
C ALA A 68 17.44 -6.21 9.18
N LEU A 69 18.34 -5.95 8.25
CA LEU A 69 19.71 -6.46 8.32
C LEU A 69 20.46 -5.92 9.52
N GLU A 70 20.35 -4.63 9.83
CA GLU A 70 20.94 -4.03 11.02
C GLU A 70 20.43 -4.71 12.30
N ALA A 71 19.10 -4.93 12.37
CA ALA A 71 18.48 -5.56 13.53
C ALA A 71 18.96 -7.01 13.70
N MET A 72 19.09 -7.74 12.61
CA MET A 72 19.60 -9.12 12.63
C MET A 72 21.05 -9.15 13.12
N ASN A 73 21.90 -8.28 12.62
CA ASN A 73 23.30 -8.18 13.05
C ASN A 73 23.40 -7.85 14.53
N GLN A 74 22.63 -6.90 15.01
CA GLN A 74 22.59 -6.54 16.43
C GLN A 74 22.12 -7.70 17.30
N ALA A 75 21.11 -8.45 16.83
CA ALA A 75 20.62 -9.62 17.56
C ALA A 75 21.67 -10.73 17.65
N ILE A 76 22.40 -10.95 16.57
CA ILE A 76 23.49 -11.94 16.54
C ILE A 76 24.60 -11.55 17.51
N GLU A 77 25.02 -10.28 17.51
CA GLU A 77 26.05 -9.78 18.40
C GLU A 77 25.63 -9.84 19.87
N ALA A 78 24.37 -9.54 20.16
CA ALA A 78 23.83 -9.60 21.51
C ALA A 78 23.73 -11.03 22.05
N GLY A 79 23.54 -12.01 21.17
CA GLY A 79 23.44 -13.42 21.52
C GLY A 79 22.30 -13.67 22.52
N SER A 80 22.62 -14.27 23.67
CA SER A 80 21.63 -14.58 24.70
C SER A 80 21.03 -13.34 25.36
N LYS A 81 21.61 -12.18 25.16
CA LYS A 81 21.10 -10.90 25.68
C LYS A 81 20.14 -10.21 24.72
N ALA A 82 19.90 -10.78 23.55
CA ALA A 82 18.99 -10.21 22.58
C ALA A 82 17.58 -10.12 23.15
N THR A 83 16.96 -8.95 22.97
CA THR A 83 15.58 -8.69 23.37
C THR A 83 14.74 -8.35 22.16
N ALA A 84 13.44 -8.57 22.24
CA ALA A 84 12.53 -8.16 21.18
C ALA A 84 12.54 -6.64 21.05
N THR A 85 12.72 -6.16 19.84
CA THR A 85 12.68 -4.74 19.52
C THR A 85 11.67 -4.48 18.41
N GLN A 86 11.13 -3.27 18.42
CA GLN A 86 10.24 -2.81 17.37
C GLN A 86 10.92 -1.69 16.61
N ILE A 87 11.03 -1.84 15.30
CA ILE A 87 11.60 -0.82 14.41
C ILE A 87 10.49 -0.32 13.51
N VAL A 88 10.25 0.99 13.56
CA VAL A 88 9.23 1.63 12.75
C VAL A 88 9.91 2.36 11.61
N VAL A 89 9.50 2.06 10.38
CA VAL A 89 9.97 2.77 9.19
C VAL A 89 8.85 3.67 8.67
N PRO A 90 9.19 4.86 8.13
CA PRO A 90 8.17 5.70 7.50
C PRO A 90 7.62 5.05 6.25
N PHE A 91 6.42 5.46 5.85
CA PHE A 91 5.82 5.03 4.59
C PHE A 91 5.73 6.21 3.64
N ASP A 92 5.62 5.92 2.36
CA ASP A 92 5.37 6.92 1.33
C ASP A 92 3.88 6.95 0.99
N LEU A 93 3.35 8.14 0.80
CA LEU A 93 1.97 8.34 0.38
C LEU A 93 1.97 8.98 -1.01
N PHE A 94 1.46 8.24 -1.98
CA PHE A 94 1.35 8.74 -3.34
C PHE A 94 -0.08 9.15 -3.65
N LEU A 95 -0.22 10.34 -4.19
CA LEU A 95 -1.46 10.93 -4.66
C LEU A 95 -1.31 11.22 -6.15
N PRO A 96 -2.40 11.51 -6.87
CA PRO A 96 -2.28 11.90 -8.28
C PRO A 96 -1.39 13.13 -8.51
N THR A 97 -1.20 13.95 -7.48
CA THR A 97 -0.43 15.19 -7.58
C THR A 97 1.06 15.04 -7.32
N ASN A 98 1.51 13.91 -6.76
CA ASN A 98 2.93 13.68 -6.45
C ASN A 98 3.51 12.42 -7.10
N ILE A 99 2.79 11.84 -8.02
CA ILE A 99 3.21 10.61 -8.69
C ILE A 99 4.18 10.89 -9.84
#